data_ad29261cd73371a502b2f679c6170dc3
#
_entry.id   ad29261cd73371a502b2f679c6170dc3
#
_cell.length_a   1.000
_cell.length_b   1.000
_cell.length_c   1.000
_cell.angle_alpha   90.00
_cell.angle_beta   90.00
_cell.angle_gamma   90.00
#
_symmetry.space_group_name_H-M   'P 1'
#
loop_
_entity.id
_entity.type
_entity.pdbx_description
1 polymer ?
#
loop_
_entity_poly.entity_id
_entity_poly.type
_entity_poly.pdbx_seq_one_letter_code
_entity_poly.pdbx_strand_id
1 'polypeptide(L)'
;MYFEEFEPGYRTLTPKRTITAEELDAFLDITGLHIPMFLSDNRAKEMGHARRLVTGPMVLAVAMGLVRESGWFDQVVAVLEFTHMRFLMAVHPDDTLRAGITVVESRPTKDPGRGLVVLSYEIMNQSDVVVLEMKGTYLFRRNGEHGT
;
A
#
# COMPACT_ATOMS: atom_id res chain seq x y z
N MET A 1 1.06 -3.76 15.79
CA MET A 1 2.38 -4.10 16.38
C MET A 1 3.00 -2.85 16.99
N TYR A 2 3.65 -3.02 18.13
CA TYR A 2 4.52 -1.98 18.70
C TYR A 2 5.89 -1.99 18.03
N PHE A 3 6.62 -0.89 18.17
CA PHE A 3 7.94 -0.73 17.56
C PHE A 3 8.88 -1.92 17.79
N GLU A 4 8.90 -2.46 19.00
CA GLU A 4 9.80 -3.54 19.41
C GLU A 4 9.58 -4.86 18.65
N GLU A 5 8.40 -5.01 18.02
CA GLU A 5 8.04 -6.24 17.30
C GLU A 5 8.50 -6.22 15.83
N PHE A 6 9.00 -5.07 15.33
CA PHE A 6 9.45 -4.93 13.94
C PHE A 6 10.93 -5.33 13.81
N GLU A 7 11.19 -6.61 13.60
CA GLU A 7 12.54 -7.10 13.36
C GLU A 7 12.89 -7.05 11.87
N PRO A 8 14.05 -6.45 11.49
CA PRO A 8 14.47 -6.45 10.08
C PRO A 8 14.48 -7.85 9.48
N GLY A 9 13.91 -7.97 8.27
CA GLY A 9 13.73 -9.23 7.56
C GLY A 9 12.40 -9.94 7.84
N TYR A 10 11.66 -9.54 8.87
CA TYR A 10 10.33 -10.11 9.12
C TYR A 10 9.38 -9.74 7.97
N ARG A 11 8.64 -10.72 7.45
CA ARG A 11 7.76 -10.58 6.31
C ARG A 11 6.40 -11.20 6.57
N THR A 12 5.36 -10.57 6.01
CA THR A 12 4.01 -11.13 5.97
C THR A 12 3.34 -10.87 4.62
N LEU A 13 2.30 -11.63 4.34
CA LEU A 13 1.40 -11.42 3.21
C LEU A 13 0.03 -11.01 3.74
N THR A 14 -0.60 -10.05 3.07
CA THR A 14 -1.96 -9.64 3.40
C THR A 14 -3.00 -10.60 2.80
N PRO A 15 -4.25 -10.54 3.26
CA PRO A 15 -5.37 -11.08 2.51
C PRO A 15 -5.46 -10.47 1.11
N LYS A 16 -6.23 -11.11 0.24
CA LYS A 16 -6.49 -10.64 -1.13
C LYS A 16 -7.73 -9.76 -1.18
N ARG A 17 -7.74 -8.81 -2.13
CA ARG A 17 -8.90 -7.96 -2.41
C ARG A 17 -9.04 -7.71 -3.90
N THR A 18 -10.25 -7.92 -4.42
CA THR A 18 -10.61 -7.58 -5.81
C THR A 18 -11.08 -6.13 -5.87
N ILE A 19 -10.57 -5.37 -6.85
CA ILE A 19 -11.02 -4.00 -7.12
C ILE A 19 -12.12 -4.06 -8.18
N THR A 20 -13.33 -3.59 -7.84
CA THR A 20 -14.45 -3.55 -8.78
C THR A 20 -14.49 -2.27 -9.58
N ALA A 21 -15.19 -2.30 -10.74
CA ALA A 21 -15.42 -1.11 -11.55
C ALA A 21 -16.20 -0.03 -10.79
N GLU A 22 -17.18 -0.44 -9.96
CA GLU A 22 -17.96 0.50 -9.14
C GLU A 22 -17.08 1.19 -8.08
N GLU A 23 -16.15 0.47 -7.49
CA GLU A 23 -15.21 1.05 -6.54
C GLU A 23 -14.28 2.07 -7.22
N LEU A 24 -13.82 1.77 -8.45
CA LEU A 24 -13.04 2.72 -9.24
C LEU A 24 -13.86 3.97 -9.56
N ASP A 25 -15.10 3.82 -10.00
CA ASP A 25 -15.99 4.97 -10.25
C ASP A 25 -16.14 5.86 -9.02
N ALA A 26 -16.36 5.27 -7.85
CA ALA A 26 -16.47 5.98 -6.59
C ALA A 26 -15.18 6.73 -6.24
N PHE A 27 -14.03 6.11 -6.44
CA PHE A 27 -12.73 6.74 -6.19
C PHE A 27 -12.46 7.93 -7.11
N LEU A 28 -12.81 7.80 -8.40
CA LEU A 28 -12.69 8.89 -9.37
C LEU A 28 -13.60 10.06 -8.99
N ASP A 29 -14.81 9.79 -8.53
CA ASP A 29 -15.75 10.83 -8.09
C ASP A 29 -15.26 11.56 -6.84
N ILE A 30 -14.69 10.84 -5.86
CA ILE A 30 -14.15 11.43 -4.64
C ILE A 30 -12.93 12.32 -4.94
N THR A 31 -12.05 11.89 -5.85
CA THR A 31 -10.77 12.55 -6.12
C THR A 31 -10.80 13.54 -7.26
N GLY A 32 -11.80 13.45 -8.14
CA GLY A 32 -11.85 14.25 -9.38
C GLY A 32 -10.89 13.76 -10.47
N LEU A 33 -10.27 12.57 -10.32
CA LEU A 33 -9.33 12.01 -11.30
C LEU A 33 -10.02 11.42 -12.54
N HIS A 34 -10.90 12.18 -13.16
CA HIS A 34 -11.65 11.76 -14.34
C HIS A 34 -10.80 11.82 -15.61
N ILE A 35 -9.65 11.13 -15.59
CA ILE A 35 -8.76 11.02 -16.76
C ILE A 35 -9.31 9.92 -17.69
N PRO A 36 -9.33 10.16 -19.02
CA PRO A 36 -10.01 9.27 -19.97
C PRO A 36 -9.71 7.78 -19.82
N MET A 37 -8.45 7.39 -19.64
CA MET A 37 -8.05 5.98 -19.53
C MET A 37 -8.62 5.27 -18.29
N PHE A 38 -9.13 6.02 -17.31
CA PHE A 38 -9.75 5.47 -16.09
C PHE A 38 -11.29 5.39 -16.20
N LEU A 39 -11.90 5.97 -17.26
CA LEU A 39 -13.34 6.11 -17.36
C LEU A 39 -14.04 4.94 -18.05
N SER A 40 -13.42 4.36 -19.07
CA SER A 40 -14.00 3.25 -19.84
C SER A 40 -12.93 2.47 -20.62
N ASP A 41 -13.28 1.26 -21.05
CA ASP A 41 -12.42 0.46 -21.91
C ASP A 41 -12.12 1.17 -23.24
N ASN A 42 -13.12 1.80 -23.87
CA ASN A 42 -12.93 2.48 -25.13
C ASN A 42 -11.96 3.66 -25.01
N ARG A 43 -12.09 4.45 -23.95
CA ARG A 43 -11.21 5.60 -23.68
C ARG A 43 -9.78 5.14 -23.40
N ALA A 44 -9.62 4.04 -22.69
CA ALA A 44 -8.31 3.44 -22.43
C ALA A 44 -7.64 2.93 -23.72
N LYS A 45 -8.41 2.29 -24.60
CA LYS A 45 -7.91 1.80 -25.90
C LYS A 45 -7.45 2.94 -26.81
N GLU A 46 -8.13 4.07 -26.80
CA GLU A 46 -7.71 5.27 -27.53
C GLU A 46 -6.32 5.77 -27.08
N MET A 47 -5.96 5.51 -25.82
CA MET A 47 -4.66 5.88 -25.24
C MET A 47 -3.60 4.78 -25.35
N GLY A 48 -3.90 3.67 -26.05
CA GLY A 48 -2.98 2.57 -26.28
C GLY A 48 -3.00 1.47 -25.22
N HIS A 49 -3.97 1.45 -24.32
CA HIS A 49 -4.13 0.41 -23.31
C HIS A 49 -5.11 -0.68 -23.78
N ALA A 50 -4.94 -1.90 -23.26
CA ALA A 50 -5.81 -3.02 -23.60
C ALA A 50 -7.25 -2.84 -23.13
N ARG A 51 -7.43 -2.23 -21.96
CA ARG A 51 -8.72 -1.98 -21.32
C ARG A 51 -8.57 -0.93 -20.20
N ARG A 52 -9.71 -0.54 -19.60
CA ARG A 52 -9.80 0.44 -18.52
C ARG A 52 -8.77 0.17 -17.43
N LEU A 53 -8.12 1.23 -16.94
CA LEU A 53 -7.12 1.16 -15.88
C LEU A 53 -7.69 1.60 -14.53
N VAL A 54 -7.17 0.99 -13.47
CA VAL A 54 -7.28 1.52 -12.11
C VAL A 54 -6.18 2.56 -11.91
N THR A 55 -6.54 3.73 -11.39
CA THR A 55 -5.56 4.79 -11.14
C THR A 55 -4.51 4.37 -10.10
N GLY A 56 -3.25 4.78 -10.30
CA GLY A 56 -2.15 4.47 -9.38
C GLY A 56 -2.42 4.87 -7.94
N PRO A 57 -2.94 6.07 -7.66
CA PRO A 57 -3.35 6.46 -6.31
C PRO A 57 -4.37 5.51 -5.66
N MET A 58 -5.30 4.94 -6.43
CA MET A 58 -6.23 3.95 -5.90
C MET A 58 -5.54 2.63 -5.57
N VAL A 59 -4.62 2.18 -6.41
CA VAL A 59 -3.81 0.98 -6.12
C VAL A 59 -3.06 1.15 -4.80
N LEU A 60 -2.45 2.32 -4.59
CA LEU A 60 -1.80 2.66 -3.33
C LEU A 60 -2.78 2.64 -2.16
N ALA A 61 -3.93 3.29 -2.29
CA ALA A 61 -4.93 3.36 -1.23
C ALA A 61 -5.47 1.98 -0.84
N VAL A 62 -5.77 1.14 -1.81
CA VAL A 62 -6.21 -0.25 -1.58
C VAL A 62 -5.11 -1.08 -0.92
N ALA A 63 -3.86 -0.91 -1.36
CA ALA A 63 -2.71 -1.56 -0.74
C ALA A 63 -2.58 -1.19 0.73
N MET A 64 -2.72 0.09 1.08
CA MET A 64 -2.68 0.53 2.48
C MET A 64 -3.82 -0.05 3.31
N GLY A 65 -5.01 -0.21 2.73
CA GLY A 65 -6.13 -0.90 3.38
C GLY A 65 -5.80 -2.37 3.67
N LEU A 66 -5.18 -3.07 2.73
CA LEU A 66 -4.72 -4.45 2.92
C LEU A 66 -3.64 -4.54 4.01
N VAL A 67 -2.69 -3.62 4.00
CA VAL A 67 -1.63 -3.55 5.02
C VAL A 67 -2.24 -3.37 6.42
N ARG A 68 -3.27 -2.53 6.55
CA ARG A 68 -3.99 -2.37 7.82
C ARG A 68 -4.59 -3.70 8.31
N GLU A 69 -5.13 -4.51 7.42
CA GLU A 69 -5.71 -5.82 7.77
C GLU A 69 -4.67 -6.83 8.31
N SER A 70 -3.38 -6.61 8.07
CA SER A 70 -2.32 -7.44 8.66
C SER A 70 -2.18 -7.27 10.18
N GLY A 71 -2.77 -6.22 10.75
CA GLY A 71 -2.62 -5.85 12.16
C GLY A 71 -1.33 -5.11 12.50
N TRP A 72 -0.43 -4.91 11.53
CA TRP A 72 0.85 -4.25 11.76
C TRP A 72 0.70 -2.76 12.09
N PHE A 73 -0.37 -2.13 11.63
CA PHE A 73 -0.57 -0.67 11.71
C PHE A 73 -1.40 -0.19 12.91
N ASP A 74 -1.79 -1.08 13.83
CA ASP A 74 -2.63 -0.71 14.97
C ASP A 74 -1.97 0.32 15.90
N GLN A 75 -0.63 0.38 15.92
CA GLN A 75 0.14 1.29 16.74
C GLN A 75 0.91 2.34 15.92
N VAL A 76 0.55 2.54 14.64
CA VAL A 76 1.17 3.57 13.81
C VAL A 76 0.79 4.96 14.34
N VAL A 77 1.78 5.83 14.44
CA VAL A 77 1.60 7.23 14.88
C VAL A 77 1.57 8.17 13.70
N ALA A 78 2.45 7.95 12.72
CA ALA A 78 2.58 8.81 11.56
C ALA A 78 3.21 8.09 10.38
N VAL A 79 2.79 8.47 9.19
CA VAL A 79 3.48 8.18 7.94
C VAL A 79 4.40 9.36 7.65
N LEU A 80 5.70 9.13 7.52
CA LEU A 80 6.66 10.20 7.27
C LEU A 80 6.93 10.41 5.79
N GLU A 81 7.08 9.32 5.03
CA GLU A 81 7.33 9.38 3.59
C GLU A 81 7.05 8.05 2.91
N PHE A 82 6.77 8.12 1.61
CA PHE A 82 6.89 7.00 0.68
C PHE A 82 8.06 7.28 -0.26
N THR A 83 8.91 6.27 -0.48
CA THR A 83 10.05 6.35 -1.37
C THR A 83 10.11 5.15 -2.30
N HIS A 84 10.89 5.27 -3.39
CA HIS A 84 11.08 4.18 -4.35
C HIS A 84 9.75 3.61 -4.87
N MET A 85 8.76 4.48 -5.05
CA MET A 85 7.43 4.10 -5.54
C MET A 85 7.48 3.95 -7.06
N ARG A 86 7.23 2.73 -7.54
CA ARG A 86 7.26 2.40 -8.96
C ARG A 86 6.04 1.57 -9.32
N PHE A 87 5.29 2.07 -10.29
CA PHE A 87 4.17 1.33 -10.89
C PHE A 87 4.71 0.51 -12.05
N LEU A 88 4.80 -0.81 -11.86
CA LEU A 88 5.47 -1.72 -12.80
C LEU A 88 4.54 -2.31 -13.85
N MET A 89 3.28 -2.49 -13.52
CA MET A 89 2.25 -3.05 -14.38
C MET A 89 0.92 -2.35 -14.16
N ALA A 90 0.14 -2.22 -15.23
CA ALA A 90 -1.22 -1.70 -15.15
C ALA A 90 -2.12 -2.62 -14.30
N VAL A 91 -2.98 -2.01 -13.50
CA VAL A 91 -4.06 -2.68 -12.76
C VAL A 91 -5.38 -2.33 -13.43
N HIS A 92 -6.25 -3.32 -13.57
CA HIS A 92 -7.55 -3.20 -14.21
C HIS A 92 -8.68 -3.52 -13.22
N PRO A 93 -9.90 -3.00 -13.46
CA PRO A 93 -11.06 -3.50 -12.72
C PRO A 93 -11.15 -5.02 -12.78
N ASP A 94 -11.56 -5.62 -11.68
CA ASP A 94 -11.62 -7.06 -11.42
C ASP A 94 -10.27 -7.74 -11.15
N ASP A 95 -9.16 -7.02 -11.22
CA ASP A 95 -7.91 -7.53 -10.70
C ASP A 95 -7.98 -7.72 -9.17
N THR A 96 -7.33 -8.74 -8.69
CA THR A 96 -7.24 -9.08 -7.25
C THR A 96 -5.84 -8.80 -6.76
N LEU A 97 -5.72 -7.97 -5.74
CA LEU A 97 -4.45 -7.54 -5.19
C LEU A 97 -4.19 -8.15 -3.81
N ARG A 98 -2.93 -8.36 -3.51
CA ARG A 98 -2.41 -8.59 -2.16
C ARG A 98 -1.06 -7.91 -2.01
N ALA A 99 -0.65 -7.67 -0.77
CA ALA A 99 0.63 -7.05 -0.48
C ALA A 99 1.54 -8.00 0.29
N GLY A 100 2.82 -8.03 -0.10
CA GLY A 100 3.91 -8.54 0.72
C GLY A 100 4.54 -7.36 1.45
N ILE A 101 4.71 -7.49 2.76
CA ILE A 101 5.29 -6.46 3.63
C ILE A 101 6.55 -7.03 4.25
N THR A 102 7.66 -6.31 4.16
CA THR A 102 8.93 -6.71 4.77
C THR A 102 9.49 -5.56 5.60
N VAL A 103 9.93 -5.86 6.81
CA VAL A 103 10.65 -4.90 7.66
C VAL A 103 12.06 -4.73 7.10
N VAL A 104 12.41 -3.51 6.68
CA VAL A 104 13.74 -3.17 6.15
C VAL A 104 14.64 -2.64 7.25
N GLU A 105 14.13 -1.72 8.06
CA GLU A 105 14.86 -1.03 9.11
C GLU A 105 13.95 -0.77 10.30
N SER A 106 14.50 -0.86 11.49
CA SER A 106 13.84 -0.51 12.73
C SER A 106 14.86 0.14 13.63
N ARG A 107 14.61 1.39 14.06
CA ARG A 107 15.54 2.12 14.91
C ARG A 107 14.82 3.04 15.89
N PRO A 108 15.38 3.22 17.12
CA PRO A 108 14.80 4.15 18.08
C PRO A 108 14.90 5.60 17.56
N THR A 109 14.07 6.45 18.13
CA THR A 109 14.09 7.91 17.88
C THR A 109 14.51 8.63 19.17
N LYS A 110 14.67 9.95 19.10
CA LYS A 110 14.92 10.78 20.28
C LYS A 110 13.74 10.78 21.26
N ASP A 111 12.52 10.56 20.73
CA ASP A 111 11.32 10.38 21.55
C ASP A 111 11.29 8.96 22.11
N PRO A 112 11.35 8.78 23.44
CA PRO A 112 11.35 7.43 24.03
C PRO A 112 10.03 6.67 23.82
N GLY A 113 8.94 7.37 23.47
CA GLY A 113 7.64 6.76 23.22
C GLY A 113 7.45 6.27 21.79
N ARG A 114 8.42 6.50 20.89
CA ARG A 114 8.29 6.18 19.46
C ARG A 114 9.55 5.54 18.89
N GLY A 115 9.35 4.73 17.86
CA GLY A 115 10.42 4.19 17.05
C GLY A 115 10.11 4.39 15.57
N LEU A 116 11.17 4.44 14.76
CA LEU A 116 11.08 4.57 13.31
C LEU A 116 11.20 3.20 12.66
N VAL A 117 10.29 2.89 11.75
CA VAL A 117 10.29 1.64 10.99
C VAL A 117 10.20 1.95 9.50
N VAL A 118 11.05 1.32 8.71
CA VAL A 118 10.97 1.34 7.24
C VAL A 118 10.45 -0.02 6.78
N LEU A 119 9.37 0.01 6.01
CA LEU A 119 8.75 -1.17 5.43
C LEU A 119 8.89 -1.13 3.91
N SER A 120 9.19 -2.26 3.30
CA SER A 120 9.08 -2.42 1.85
C SER A 120 7.81 -3.18 1.49
N TYR A 121 7.22 -2.81 0.36
CA TYR A 121 5.97 -3.37 -0.13
C TYR A 121 6.14 -3.87 -1.54
N GLU A 122 5.58 -5.06 -1.79
CA GLU A 122 5.34 -5.60 -3.11
C GLU A 122 3.85 -5.86 -3.25
N ILE A 123 3.18 -5.09 -4.09
CA ILE A 123 1.76 -5.27 -4.37
C ILE A 123 1.63 -6.13 -5.61
N MET A 124 0.94 -7.27 -5.49
CA MET A 124 0.85 -8.28 -6.53
C MET A 124 -0.59 -8.45 -6.99
N ASN A 125 -0.78 -8.74 -8.28
CA ASN A 125 -2.07 -9.11 -8.85
C ASN A 125 -2.37 -10.60 -8.66
N GLN A 126 -3.47 -11.09 -9.23
CA GLN A 126 -3.91 -12.48 -9.14
C GLN A 126 -2.94 -13.49 -9.75
N SER A 127 -2.03 -13.05 -10.62
CA SER A 127 -0.99 -13.89 -11.24
C SER A 127 0.36 -13.78 -10.51
N ASP A 128 0.37 -13.22 -9.30
CA ASP A 128 1.56 -12.95 -8.47
C ASP A 128 2.60 -12.04 -9.16
N VAL A 129 2.15 -11.23 -10.13
CA VAL A 129 2.99 -10.22 -10.77
C VAL A 129 2.98 -8.97 -9.91
N VAL A 130 4.16 -8.43 -9.61
CA VAL A 130 4.30 -7.18 -8.86
C VAL A 130 3.84 -6.01 -9.73
N VAL A 131 2.81 -5.30 -9.29
CA VAL A 131 2.23 -4.15 -9.98
C VAL A 131 2.68 -2.82 -9.41
N LEU A 132 3.01 -2.79 -8.11
CA LEU A 132 3.53 -1.64 -7.40
C LEU A 132 4.57 -2.11 -6.39
N GLU A 133 5.72 -1.45 -6.37
CA GLU A 133 6.71 -1.59 -5.31
C GLU A 133 7.01 -0.24 -4.69
N MET A 134 7.26 -0.20 -3.39
CA MET A 134 7.58 1.04 -2.68
C MET A 134 8.18 0.74 -1.31
N LYS A 135 8.71 1.79 -0.68
CA LYS A 135 9.06 1.81 0.75
C LYS A 135 8.25 2.87 1.46
N GLY A 136 7.87 2.59 2.69
CA GLY A 136 7.23 3.56 3.58
C GLY A 136 8.03 3.68 4.88
N THR A 137 8.16 4.91 5.37
CA THR A 137 8.81 5.21 6.66
C THR A 137 7.76 5.72 7.62
N TYR A 138 7.73 5.11 8.79
CA TYR A 138 6.67 5.33 9.79
C TYR A 138 7.23 5.54 11.18
N LEU A 139 6.44 6.20 12.01
CA LEU A 139 6.62 6.20 13.46
C LEU A 139 5.58 5.27 14.08
N PHE A 140 6.05 4.39 14.95
CA PHE A 140 5.21 3.49 15.74
C PHE A 140 5.37 3.76 17.22
N ARG A 141 4.31 3.52 17.99
CA ARG A 141 4.38 3.58 19.45
C ARG A 141 5.30 2.48 19.97
N ARG A 142 6.04 2.83 20.99
CA ARG A 142 6.79 1.86 21.79
C ARG A 142 5.89 1.25 22.86
N ASN A 143 6.14 0.00 23.19
CA ASN A 143 5.45 -0.63 24.30
C ASN A 143 5.89 0.05 25.60
N GLY A 144 4.95 0.59 26.35
CA GLY A 144 5.21 1.41 27.55
C GLY A 144 5.76 0.65 28.77
N GLU A 145 6.22 -0.57 28.61
CA GLU A 145 6.96 -1.31 29.65
C GLU A 145 8.45 -0.90 29.69
N HIS A 146 8.71 0.38 29.78
CA HIS A 146 10.01 0.90 30.22
C HIS A 146 9.79 1.60 31.55
N GLY A 147 9.62 0.82 32.40
CA GLY A 147 9.78 0.56 33.57
C GLY A 147 10.09 1.37 34.68
N THR A 148 10.27 1.44 35.47
CA THR A 148 10.76 1.75 36.79
C THR A 148 12.27 1.50 36.88
#